data_babd221c1315a2ea6d91460ffc693a86
#
_entry.id   babd221c1315a2ea6d91460ffc693a86
#
_cell.length_a   1.000
_cell.length_b   1.000
_cell.length_c   1.000
_cell.angle_alpha   90.00
_cell.angle_beta   90.00
_cell.angle_gamma   90.00
#
_symmetry.space_group_name_H-M   'P 1'
#
loop_
_entity.id
_entity.type
_entity.pdbx_description
1 polymer ?
#
loop_
_entity_poly.entity_id
_entity_poly.type
_entity_poly.pdbx_seq_one_letter_code
_entity_poly.pdbx_strand_id
1 'polypeptide(L)'
;MIRIFRFDQKFSIRIPFLITFIVLPLISLSILQYTNNFNNPFFGFMLSKVEKQFMWLILGFIVFIILQFLRLRFLNEKIYSMYFITIVLLLLPFLGDAIKGAQNWFMGFQPSEFGKIIIVIALAKFLSDNKKNINNIYFIFISAIIILIPTIIFFIQKDIGTALVYFSIFIPMLYWVGLKPSYCFLISSPIAIGYINMTFNVYGDPDNPAIYNDSITPLLFLIGWLIINFIFLFKNSRKSSNVFILTISVLFINIFFTIFSSYSWEYMKKYPKGKIVYIKSRIENFIIPTLNPYSGGYQVAQSKVAVGSGGFFGLGLGEGTQVKFQFIPESDTDFIISSIAEALGFLFIFIIILVYLNLFYWLLDYAHKARNDFLSLLIIGYSSMFFFHCIITLGMAVGIAPVTGLPAPFLSYGGTFTLSCFVMLAICNNISNNNI
;
A
#
# COMPACT_ATOMS: atom_id res chain seq x y z
N MET A 1 -16.19 32.10 -13.51
CA MET A 1 -15.66 31.78 -12.16
C MET A 1 -16.14 30.39 -11.76
N ILE A 2 -15.28 29.39 -11.69
CA ILE A 2 -15.68 28.03 -11.32
C ILE A 2 -15.94 28.04 -9.81
N ARG A 3 -17.23 27.90 -9.40
CA ARG A 3 -17.53 27.72 -7.98
C ARG A 3 -17.00 26.35 -7.55
N ILE A 4 -15.98 26.30 -6.72
CA ILE A 4 -15.33 25.05 -6.24
C ILE A 4 -16.25 24.28 -5.29
N PHE A 5 -17.04 24.99 -4.47
CA PHE A 5 -17.95 24.42 -3.50
C PHE A 5 -19.43 24.65 -3.89
N ARG A 6 -20.28 23.70 -3.48
CA ARG A 6 -21.73 23.71 -3.68
C ARG A 6 -22.41 23.34 -2.36
N PHE A 7 -23.10 24.30 -1.73
CA PHE A 7 -23.70 24.14 -0.40
C PHE A 7 -25.16 23.60 -0.44
N ASP A 8 -25.75 23.48 -1.61
CA ASP A 8 -27.09 22.95 -1.86
C ASP A 8 -27.09 21.40 -2.04
N GLN A 9 -25.98 20.72 -1.76
CA GLN A 9 -25.88 19.26 -1.83
C GLN A 9 -26.46 18.63 -0.55
N LYS A 10 -27.10 17.47 -0.72
CA LYS A 10 -27.53 16.62 0.41
C LYS A 10 -26.29 16.12 1.16
N PHE A 11 -26.17 16.49 2.42
CA PHE A 11 -25.16 15.97 3.30
C PHE A 11 -25.70 14.77 4.07
N SER A 12 -25.06 13.61 3.87
CA SER A 12 -25.24 12.43 4.71
C SER A 12 -23.94 11.64 4.79
N ILE A 13 -23.68 11.09 5.94
CA ILE A 13 -22.56 10.15 6.10
C ILE A 13 -23.14 8.75 6.00
N ARG A 14 -22.68 7.98 5.04
CA ARG A 14 -23.11 6.60 4.86
C ARG A 14 -22.65 5.73 6.04
N ILE A 15 -23.47 4.80 6.45
CA ILE A 15 -23.23 3.93 7.63
C ILE A 15 -21.86 3.24 7.59
N PRO A 16 -21.33 2.71 6.49
CA PRO A 16 -20.02 2.07 6.47
C PRO A 16 -18.89 3.00 6.87
N PHE A 17 -18.93 4.27 6.45
CA PHE A 17 -17.93 5.26 6.83
C PHE A 17 -18.04 5.63 8.32
N LEU A 18 -19.26 5.75 8.86
CA LEU A 18 -19.46 5.97 10.30
C LEU A 18 -18.87 4.84 11.15
N ILE A 19 -19.14 3.58 10.78
CA ILE A 19 -18.58 2.41 11.46
C ILE A 19 -17.04 2.48 11.44
N THR A 20 -16.45 2.75 10.27
CA THR A 20 -14.99 2.87 10.12
C THR A 20 -14.42 4.00 10.97
N PHE A 21 -15.06 5.18 11.01
CA PHE A 21 -14.60 6.35 11.76
C PHE A 21 -14.79 6.23 13.28
N ILE A 22 -15.63 5.33 13.74
CA ILE A 22 -15.84 5.12 15.18
C ILE A 22 -15.00 3.94 15.66
N VAL A 23 -15.15 2.77 15.06
CA VAL A 23 -14.58 1.53 15.59
C VAL A 23 -13.05 1.53 15.49
N LEU A 24 -12.47 1.83 14.32
CA LEU A 24 -11.02 1.77 14.15
C LEU A 24 -10.27 2.81 14.99
N PRO A 25 -10.66 4.11 15.02
CA PRO A 25 -10.01 5.08 15.90
C PRO A 25 -10.16 4.79 17.40
N LEU A 26 -11.30 4.25 17.85
CA LEU A 26 -11.45 3.88 19.26
C LEU A 26 -10.47 2.77 19.67
N ILE A 27 -10.32 1.73 18.83
CA ILE A 27 -9.33 0.68 19.06
C ILE A 27 -7.90 1.28 19.02
N SER A 28 -7.61 2.14 18.05
CA SER A 28 -6.31 2.81 17.93
C SER A 28 -5.96 3.60 19.19
N LEU A 29 -6.86 4.48 19.65
CA LEU A 29 -6.62 5.33 20.82
C LEU A 29 -6.46 4.50 22.10
N SER A 30 -7.23 3.40 22.27
CA SER A 30 -7.10 2.52 23.42
C SER A 30 -5.73 1.87 23.51
N ILE A 31 -5.15 1.45 22.38
CA ILE A 31 -3.79 0.88 22.32
C ILE A 31 -2.72 1.95 22.53
N LEU A 32 -2.84 3.08 21.83
CA LEU A 32 -1.85 4.17 21.92
C LEU A 32 -1.67 4.70 23.34
N GLN A 33 -2.70 4.65 24.19
CA GLN A 33 -2.60 5.04 25.58
C GLN A 33 -1.57 4.20 26.35
N TYR A 34 -1.44 2.92 26.02
CA TYR A 34 -0.55 1.98 26.72
C TYR A 34 0.81 1.81 26.07
N THR A 35 0.96 2.11 24.79
CA THR A 35 2.25 2.08 24.11
C THR A 35 3.16 3.26 24.50
N ASN A 36 2.63 4.30 25.14
CA ASN A 36 3.30 5.57 25.41
C ASN A 36 3.66 5.83 26.87
N ASN A 37 3.69 4.82 27.73
CA ASN A 37 3.96 4.99 29.17
C ASN A 37 5.39 5.50 29.54
N PHE A 38 6.24 5.75 28.57
CA PHE A 38 7.56 6.39 28.75
C PHE A 38 7.62 7.77 28.08
N ASN A 39 6.74 8.67 28.51
CA ASN A 39 6.89 10.08 28.20
C ASN A 39 7.99 10.66 29.11
N ASN A 40 9.16 10.91 28.56
CA ASN A 40 10.04 11.93 29.14
C ASN A 40 9.39 13.30 28.88
N PRO A 41 8.85 13.98 29.88
CA PRO A 41 8.40 15.36 29.74
C PRO A 41 9.63 16.25 29.71
N PHE A 42 10.29 16.36 28.53
CA PHE A 42 11.42 17.28 28.42
C PHE A 42 10.96 18.73 28.30
N PHE A 43 9.69 18.99 28.04
CA PHE A 43 9.04 20.30 28.15
C PHE A 43 7.56 20.08 28.43
N GLY A 44 7.05 20.66 29.50
CA GLY A 44 5.66 20.53 29.99
C GLY A 44 4.54 21.02 29.07
N PHE A 45 4.78 21.11 27.76
CA PHE A 45 3.83 21.50 26.71
C PHE A 45 3.77 20.53 25.53
N MET A 46 4.47 19.40 25.55
CA MET A 46 4.37 18.43 24.46
C MET A 46 3.15 17.53 24.66
N LEU A 47 2.20 17.65 23.74
CA LEU A 47 1.06 16.73 23.60
C LEU A 47 1.53 15.29 23.50
N SER A 48 0.88 14.38 24.22
CA SER A 48 1.08 12.93 24.11
C SER A 48 0.75 12.44 22.69
N LYS A 49 1.25 11.26 22.29
CA LYS A 49 0.90 10.68 20.98
C LYS A 49 -0.62 10.47 20.84
N VAL A 50 -1.31 10.12 21.93
CA VAL A 50 -2.77 9.98 21.97
C VAL A 50 -3.47 11.29 21.65
N GLU A 51 -3.05 12.38 22.32
CA GLU A 51 -3.63 13.72 22.08
C GLU A 51 -3.37 14.19 20.65
N LYS A 52 -2.15 13.98 20.13
CA LYS A 52 -1.83 14.28 18.73
C LYS A 52 -2.69 13.47 17.76
N GLN A 53 -2.85 12.17 17.99
CA GLN A 53 -3.69 11.32 17.13
C GLN A 53 -5.16 11.77 17.20
N PHE A 54 -5.67 12.10 18.39
CA PHE A 54 -7.02 12.62 18.56
C PHE A 54 -7.23 13.94 17.82
N MET A 55 -6.26 14.86 17.87
CA MET A 55 -6.29 16.10 17.09
C MET A 55 -6.33 15.84 15.58
N TRP A 56 -5.53 14.88 15.10
CA TRP A 56 -5.54 14.51 13.67
C TRP A 56 -6.87 13.88 13.24
N LEU A 57 -7.50 13.10 14.12
CA LEU A 57 -8.84 12.53 13.86
C LEU A 57 -9.90 13.63 13.76
N ILE A 58 -9.89 14.62 14.68
CA ILE A 58 -10.80 15.76 14.62
C ILE A 58 -10.57 16.59 13.36
N LEU A 59 -9.32 16.94 13.05
CA LEU A 59 -8.96 17.70 11.85
C LEU A 59 -9.39 16.94 10.59
N GLY A 60 -9.10 15.63 10.52
CA GLY A 60 -9.51 14.77 9.42
C GLY A 60 -11.03 14.75 9.23
N PHE A 61 -11.80 14.66 10.33
CA PHE A 61 -13.25 14.70 10.28
C PHE A 61 -13.80 16.06 9.80
N ILE A 62 -13.19 17.16 10.23
CA ILE A 62 -13.54 18.52 9.72
C ILE A 62 -13.28 18.58 8.20
N VAL A 63 -12.10 18.12 7.75
CA VAL A 63 -11.77 18.08 6.31
C VAL A 63 -12.75 17.16 5.57
N PHE A 64 -13.12 16.01 6.14
CA PHE A 64 -14.14 15.12 5.56
C PHE A 64 -15.46 15.87 5.33
N ILE A 65 -15.95 16.63 6.31
CA ILE A 65 -17.19 17.42 6.17
C ILE A 65 -17.05 18.48 5.08
N ILE A 66 -15.95 19.25 5.07
CA ILE A 66 -15.72 20.30 4.08
C ILE A 66 -15.74 19.73 2.65
N LEU A 67 -15.10 18.57 2.45
CA LEU A 67 -15.00 17.94 1.13
C LEU A 67 -16.33 17.35 0.62
N GLN A 68 -17.35 17.19 1.48
CA GLN A 68 -18.68 16.81 1.01
C GLN A 68 -19.28 17.88 0.07
N PHE A 69 -18.91 19.14 0.24
CA PHE A 69 -19.39 20.23 -0.59
C PHE A 69 -18.53 20.51 -1.82
N LEU A 70 -17.45 19.72 -2.01
CA LEU A 70 -16.55 19.85 -3.17
C LEU A 70 -17.25 19.43 -4.47
N ARG A 71 -17.13 20.23 -5.50
CA ARG A 71 -17.57 19.86 -6.86
C ARG A 71 -16.53 18.96 -7.51
N LEU A 72 -16.85 17.70 -7.67
CA LEU A 72 -15.94 16.70 -8.27
C LEU A 72 -15.54 17.04 -9.72
N ARG A 73 -16.35 17.87 -10.43
CA ARG A 73 -16.00 18.38 -11.75
C ARG A 73 -14.72 19.22 -11.75
N PHE A 74 -14.44 19.95 -10.67
CA PHE A 74 -13.20 20.71 -10.52
C PHE A 74 -11.96 19.80 -10.55
N LEU A 75 -12.02 18.64 -9.89
CA LEU A 75 -10.94 17.65 -9.91
C LEU A 75 -10.68 17.16 -11.33
N ASN A 76 -11.74 16.92 -12.10
CA ASN A 76 -11.62 16.44 -13.47
C ASN A 76 -10.96 17.46 -14.43
N GLU A 77 -11.24 18.76 -14.25
CA GLU A 77 -10.78 19.82 -15.18
C GLU A 77 -9.30 20.20 -14.98
N LYS A 78 -8.77 20.14 -13.74
CA LYS A 78 -7.44 20.65 -13.39
C LYS A 78 -6.40 19.58 -13.05
N ILE A 79 -6.76 18.31 -13.23
CA ILE A 79 -5.96 17.20 -12.68
C ILE A 79 -4.54 17.11 -13.24
N TYR A 80 -4.33 17.31 -14.54
CA TYR A 80 -2.98 17.19 -15.10
C TYR A 80 -2.02 18.27 -14.59
N SER A 81 -2.53 19.49 -14.35
CA SER A 81 -1.74 20.54 -13.71
C SER A 81 -1.44 20.18 -12.24
N MET A 82 -2.43 19.62 -11.53
CA MET A 82 -2.24 19.15 -10.15
C MET A 82 -1.25 17.97 -10.08
N TYR A 83 -1.32 17.05 -11.05
CA TYR A 83 -0.37 15.94 -11.16
C TYR A 83 1.07 16.44 -11.35
N PHE A 84 1.29 17.40 -12.25
CA PHE A 84 2.62 17.99 -12.45
C PHE A 84 3.16 18.66 -11.17
N ILE A 85 2.33 19.46 -10.50
CA ILE A 85 2.68 20.09 -9.21
C ILE A 85 3.01 19.00 -8.17
N THR A 86 2.23 17.92 -8.13
CA THR A 86 2.48 16.81 -7.21
C THR A 86 3.83 16.15 -7.46
N ILE A 87 4.21 15.89 -8.72
CA ILE A 87 5.54 15.34 -9.04
C ILE A 87 6.65 16.27 -8.52
N VAL A 88 6.51 17.59 -8.69
CA VAL A 88 7.47 18.55 -8.14
C VAL A 88 7.52 18.49 -6.61
N LEU A 89 6.36 18.40 -5.94
CA LEU A 89 6.28 18.28 -4.47
C LEU A 89 6.92 16.97 -3.96
N LEU A 90 6.81 15.86 -4.72
CA LEU A 90 7.45 14.60 -4.38
C LEU A 90 8.98 14.65 -4.46
N LEU A 91 9.57 15.64 -5.11
CA LEU A 91 11.02 15.86 -5.13
C LEU A 91 11.53 16.67 -3.94
N LEU A 92 10.65 17.40 -3.21
CA LEU A 92 11.06 18.21 -2.06
C LEU A 92 11.79 17.43 -0.94
N PRO A 93 11.44 16.18 -0.60
CA PRO A 93 12.17 15.44 0.42
C PRO A 93 13.66 15.23 0.14
N PHE A 94 14.10 15.34 -1.13
CA PHE A 94 15.55 15.29 -1.45
C PHE A 94 16.33 16.48 -0.91
N LEU A 95 15.64 17.58 -0.57
CA LEU A 95 16.25 18.78 0.07
C LEU A 95 16.34 18.64 1.60
N GLY A 96 15.71 17.61 2.18
CA GLY A 96 15.69 17.34 3.62
C GLY A 96 16.64 16.22 4.04
N ASP A 97 16.75 16.03 5.36
CA ASP A 97 17.55 14.97 5.94
C ASP A 97 16.86 13.60 5.86
N ALA A 98 17.65 12.53 5.75
CA ALA A 98 17.10 11.18 5.76
C ALA A 98 16.64 10.79 7.18
N ILE A 99 15.37 10.41 7.34
CA ILE A 99 14.82 9.90 8.60
C ILE A 99 14.74 8.38 8.50
N LYS A 100 15.33 7.67 9.46
CA LYS A 100 15.39 6.18 9.49
C LYS A 100 15.89 5.56 8.16
N GLY A 101 16.75 6.27 7.45
CA GLY A 101 17.37 5.82 6.20
C GLY A 101 16.55 6.07 4.93
N ALA A 102 15.33 6.59 5.02
CA ALA A 102 14.51 7.04 3.88
C ALA A 102 14.43 8.56 3.81
N GLN A 103 14.40 9.11 2.59
CA GLN A 103 14.27 10.55 2.33
C GLN A 103 12.85 10.87 1.85
N ASN A 104 11.84 10.65 2.71
CA ASN A 104 10.43 10.80 2.37
C ASN A 104 9.70 11.88 3.19
N TRP A 105 10.41 12.54 4.12
CA TRP A 105 9.88 13.61 4.96
C TRP A 105 10.48 14.96 4.58
N PHE A 106 9.65 15.98 4.58
CA PHE A 106 10.06 17.37 4.41
C PHE A 106 9.34 18.24 5.44
N MET A 107 10.09 18.88 6.33
CA MET A 107 9.56 19.75 7.43
C MET A 107 8.45 19.08 8.27
N GLY A 108 8.59 17.78 8.58
CA GLY A 108 7.58 17.03 9.36
C GLY A 108 6.33 16.62 8.57
N PHE A 109 6.33 16.82 7.28
CA PHE A 109 5.26 16.48 6.36
C PHE A 109 5.73 15.42 5.36
N GLN A 110 4.88 14.46 5.03
CA GLN A 110 5.16 13.43 4.03
C GLN A 110 4.37 13.70 2.75
N PRO A 111 4.97 14.29 1.70
CA PRO A 111 4.28 14.66 0.47
C PRO A 111 3.62 13.49 -0.26
N SER A 112 4.18 12.28 -0.11
CA SER A 112 3.65 11.06 -0.72
C SER A 112 2.22 10.75 -0.33
N GLU A 113 1.79 11.10 0.91
CA GLU A 113 0.44 10.82 1.39
C GLU A 113 -0.63 11.57 0.58
N PHE A 114 -0.37 12.83 0.27
CA PHE A 114 -1.26 13.62 -0.60
C PHE A 114 -1.06 13.30 -2.08
N GLY A 115 0.17 12.94 -2.46
CA GLY A 115 0.49 12.48 -3.81
C GLY A 115 -0.38 11.31 -4.25
N LYS A 116 -0.64 10.35 -3.37
CA LYS A 116 -1.52 9.19 -3.62
C LYS A 116 -2.90 9.63 -4.12
N ILE A 117 -3.48 10.65 -3.49
CA ILE A 117 -4.82 11.17 -3.83
C ILE A 117 -4.84 11.68 -5.27
N ILE A 118 -3.89 12.54 -5.61
CA ILE A 118 -3.81 13.20 -6.93
C ILE A 118 -3.49 12.20 -8.04
N ILE A 119 -2.62 11.24 -7.78
CA ILE A 119 -2.22 10.25 -8.78
C ILE A 119 -3.36 9.30 -9.12
N VAL A 120 -4.17 8.89 -8.11
CA VAL A 120 -5.40 8.13 -8.37
C VAL A 120 -6.37 8.94 -9.25
N ILE A 121 -6.54 10.25 -8.97
CA ILE A 121 -7.42 11.11 -9.78
C ILE A 121 -6.88 11.23 -11.22
N ALA A 122 -5.55 11.41 -11.39
CA ALA A 122 -4.92 11.53 -12.71
C ALA A 122 -5.08 10.24 -13.54
N LEU A 123 -4.84 9.09 -12.92
CA LEU A 123 -5.02 7.81 -13.55
C LEU A 123 -6.49 7.54 -13.90
N ALA A 124 -7.43 7.84 -12.98
CA ALA A 124 -8.86 7.69 -13.20
C ALA A 124 -9.34 8.54 -14.39
N LYS A 125 -8.86 9.79 -14.48
CA LYS A 125 -9.16 10.67 -15.62
C LYS A 125 -8.64 10.10 -16.92
N PHE A 126 -7.37 9.70 -16.97
CA PHE A 126 -6.76 9.16 -18.17
C PHE A 126 -7.48 7.90 -18.66
N LEU A 127 -7.76 6.97 -17.75
CA LEU A 127 -8.44 5.72 -18.06
C LEU A 127 -9.89 5.93 -18.51
N SER A 128 -10.63 6.83 -17.86
CA SER A 128 -12.03 7.13 -18.23
C SER A 128 -12.12 7.76 -19.61
N ASP A 129 -11.23 8.70 -19.95
CA ASP A 129 -11.21 9.37 -21.24
C ASP A 129 -10.84 8.40 -22.40
N ASN A 130 -10.04 7.38 -22.11
CA ASN A 130 -9.52 6.43 -23.09
C ASN A 130 -10.16 5.03 -23.00
N LYS A 131 -11.26 4.87 -22.29
CA LYS A 131 -11.94 3.58 -22.04
C LYS A 131 -12.17 2.75 -23.31
N LYS A 132 -12.60 3.39 -24.40
CA LYS A 132 -12.87 2.70 -25.68
C LYS A 132 -11.61 2.08 -26.31
N ASN A 133 -10.45 2.64 -25.99
CA ASN A 133 -9.16 2.26 -26.57
C ASN A 133 -8.27 1.49 -25.59
N ILE A 134 -8.78 1.07 -24.42
CA ILE A 134 -7.99 0.47 -23.33
C ILE A 134 -7.26 -0.82 -23.75
N ASN A 135 -7.77 -1.53 -24.75
CA ASN A 135 -7.12 -2.73 -25.27
C ASN A 135 -5.93 -2.42 -26.22
N ASN A 136 -5.68 -1.15 -26.53
CA ASN A 136 -4.50 -0.75 -27.29
C ASN A 136 -3.31 -0.58 -26.33
N ILE A 137 -2.21 -1.26 -26.63
CA ILE A 137 -0.99 -1.27 -25.82
C ILE A 137 -0.42 0.13 -25.54
N TYR A 138 -0.59 1.06 -26.46
CA TYR A 138 -0.16 2.46 -26.32
C TYR A 138 -0.81 3.14 -25.11
N PHE A 139 -2.14 2.96 -24.91
CA PHE A 139 -2.84 3.56 -23.79
C PHE A 139 -2.50 2.87 -22.46
N ILE A 140 -2.26 1.56 -22.48
CA ILE A 140 -1.76 0.83 -21.31
C ILE A 140 -0.37 1.37 -20.92
N PHE A 141 0.50 1.60 -21.90
CA PHE A 141 1.85 2.12 -21.66
C PHE A 141 1.82 3.55 -21.06
N ILE A 142 0.99 4.45 -21.59
CA ILE A 142 0.85 5.81 -21.03
C ILE A 142 0.27 5.75 -19.60
N SER A 143 -0.73 4.90 -19.36
CA SER A 143 -1.27 4.73 -18.01
C SER A 143 -0.24 4.18 -17.02
N ALA A 144 0.66 3.30 -17.50
CA ALA A 144 1.79 2.83 -16.70
C ALA A 144 2.78 3.96 -16.37
N ILE A 145 3.07 4.86 -17.31
CA ILE A 145 3.96 6.02 -17.07
C ILE A 145 3.43 6.90 -15.94
N ILE A 146 2.11 7.14 -15.88
CA ILE A 146 1.49 7.95 -14.81
C ILE A 146 1.81 7.37 -13.42
N ILE A 147 1.87 6.05 -13.28
CA ILE A 147 2.21 5.38 -12.01
C ILE A 147 3.72 5.22 -11.83
N LEU A 148 4.46 4.93 -12.90
CA LEU A 148 5.89 4.64 -12.82
C LEU A 148 6.73 5.85 -12.43
N ILE A 149 6.38 7.05 -12.91
CA ILE A 149 7.13 8.27 -12.55
C ILE A 149 7.21 8.46 -11.03
N PRO A 150 6.08 8.55 -10.27
CA PRO A 150 6.15 8.67 -8.82
C PRO A 150 6.77 7.43 -8.16
N THR A 151 6.52 6.23 -8.66
CA THR A 151 7.09 4.99 -8.12
C THR A 151 8.62 5.02 -8.18
N ILE A 152 9.22 5.46 -9.29
CA ILE A 152 10.67 5.61 -9.44
C ILE A 152 11.22 6.64 -8.43
N ILE A 153 10.53 7.76 -8.23
CA ILE A 153 10.93 8.76 -7.22
C ILE A 153 11.03 8.11 -5.83
N PHE A 154 10.03 7.29 -5.43
CA PHE A 154 10.06 6.60 -4.13
C PHE A 154 11.15 5.54 -4.03
N PHE A 155 11.46 4.83 -5.10
CA PHE A 155 12.62 3.93 -5.10
C PHE A 155 13.92 4.69 -4.84
N ILE A 156 14.10 5.87 -5.44
CA ILE A 156 15.28 6.72 -5.21
C ILE A 156 15.29 7.26 -3.76
N GLN A 157 14.13 7.60 -3.20
CA GLN A 157 13.93 8.02 -1.81
C GLN A 157 14.08 6.87 -0.79
N LYS A 158 14.24 5.62 -1.24
CA LYS A 158 14.28 4.38 -0.45
C LYS A 158 12.97 4.09 0.31
N ASP A 159 11.86 4.59 -0.17
CA ASP A 159 10.52 4.32 0.36
C ASP A 159 9.83 3.24 -0.48
N ILE A 160 10.26 1.99 -0.29
CA ILE A 160 9.75 0.84 -1.04
C ILE A 160 8.27 0.58 -0.71
N GLY A 161 7.87 0.80 0.54
CA GLY A 161 6.48 0.61 0.97
C GLY A 161 5.53 1.49 0.17
N THR A 162 5.79 2.79 0.13
CA THR A 162 4.99 3.74 -0.66
C THR A 162 5.02 3.42 -2.15
N ALA A 163 6.18 3.04 -2.72
CA ALA A 163 6.28 2.62 -4.11
C ALA A 163 5.34 1.45 -4.45
N LEU A 164 5.27 0.44 -3.58
CA LEU A 164 4.37 -0.71 -3.74
C LEU A 164 2.89 -0.31 -3.68
N VAL A 165 2.52 0.64 -2.81
CA VAL A 165 1.14 1.17 -2.75
C VAL A 165 0.74 1.79 -4.08
N TYR A 166 1.59 2.63 -4.68
CA TYR A 166 1.29 3.24 -5.98
C TYR A 166 1.14 2.19 -7.08
N PHE A 167 1.96 1.16 -7.04
CA PHE A 167 1.86 0.08 -8.00
C PHE A 167 0.59 -0.77 -7.83
N SER A 168 0.14 -0.98 -6.58
CA SER A 168 -1.05 -1.78 -6.28
C SER A 168 -2.35 -1.19 -6.82
N ILE A 169 -2.40 0.12 -7.09
CA ILE A 169 -3.56 0.82 -7.65
C ILE A 169 -3.77 0.47 -9.13
N PHE A 170 -2.69 0.20 -9.85
CA PHE A 170 -2.67 0.13 -11.31
C PHE A 170 -3.54 -0.99 -11.89
N ILE A 171 -3.31 -2.21 -11.43
CA ILE A 171 -4.01 -3.39 -11.99
C ILE A 171 -5.51 -3.39 -11.72
N PRO A 172 -5.99 -3.11 -10.49
CA PRO A 172 -7.42 -3.03 -10.22
C PRO A 172 -8.15 -1.96 -11.05
N MET A 173 -7.52 -0.79 -11.24
CA MET A 173 -8.12 0.26 -12.05
C MET A 173 -8.18 -0.09 -13.54
N LEU A 174 -7.14 -0.75 -14.08
CA LEU A 174 -7.15 -1.26 -15.46
C LEU A 174 -8.23 -2.32 -15.66
N TYR A 175 -8.35 -3.27 -14.72
CA TYR A 175 -9.37 -4.30 -14.76
C TYR A 175 -10.79 -3.69 -14.74
N TRP A 176 -11.00 -2.71 -13.87
CA TRP A 176 -12.30 -2.07 -13.70
C TRP A 176 -12.74 -1.27 -14.92
N VAL A 177 -11.83 -0.61 -15.61
CA VAL A 177 -12.16 0.14 -16.84
C VAL A 177 -12.51 -0.77 -18.02
N GLY A 178 -12.27 -2.09 -17.88
CA GLY A 178 -12.65 -3.10 -18.87
C GLY A 178 -11.48 -3.78 -19.58
N LEU A 179 -10.27 -3.66 -19.04
CA LEU A 179 -9.14 -4.47 -19.54
C LEU A 179 -9.41 -5.95 -19.21
N LYS A 180 -9.22 -6.82 -20.19
CA LYS A 180 -9.47 -8.26 -20.01
C LYS A 180 -8.60 -8.83 -18.90
N PRO A 181 -9.12 -9.74 -18.04
CA PRO A 181 -8.36 -10.37 -16.96
C PRO A 181 -7.05 -11.00 -17.42
N SER A 182 -7.04 -11.51 -18.66
CA SER A 182 -5.83 -12.06 -19.29
C SER A 182 -4.69 -11.04 -19.39
N TYR A 183 -4.99 -9.80 -19.75
CA TYR A 183 -3.97 -8.76 -19.83
C TYR A 183 -3.50 -8.29 -18.45
N CYS A 184 -4.43 -8.23 -17.48
CA CYS A 184 -4.06 -7.94 -16.09
C CYS A 184 -3.08 -8.99 -15.56
N PHE A 185 -3.34 -10.28 -15.80
CA PHE A 185 -2.44 -11.36 -15.43
C PHE A 185 -1.07 -11.21 -16.12
N LEU A 186 -1.04 -10.92 -17.42
CA LEU A 186 0.19 -10.73 -18.17
C LEU A 186 1.03 -9.57 -17.66
N ILE A 187 0.38 -8.44 -17.33
CA ILE A 187 1.06 -7.25 -16.80
C ILE A 187 1.62 -7.50 -15.40
N SER A 188 0.95 -8.30 -14.57
CA SER A 188 1.43 -8.68 -13.23
C SER A 188 2.50 -9.76 -13.24
N SER A 189 2.59 -10.55 -14.32
CA SER A 189 3.47 -11.73 -14.38
C SER A 189 4.96 -11.43 -14.20
N PRO A 190 5.56 -10.33 -14.73
CA PRO A 190 6.97 -10.01 -14.51
C PRO A 190 7.33 -9.78 -13.04
N ILE A 191 6.40 -9.20 -12.28
CA ILE A 191 6.62 -8.96 -10.85
C ILE A 191 6.57 -10.27 -10.09
N ALA A 192 5.58 -11.12 -10.39
CA ALA A 192 5.45 -12.43 -9.77
C ALA A 192 6.69 -13.29 -10.03
N ILE A 193 7.18 -13.32 -11.27
CA ILE A 193 8.36 -14.10 -11.62
C ILE A 193 9.65 -13.54 -11.00
N GLY A 194 9.78 -12.20 -10.98
CA GLY A 194 10.91 -11.54 -10.33
C GLY A 194 10.96 -11.85 -8.84
N TYR A 195 9.82 -11.82 -8.16
CA TYR A 195 9.69 -12.19 -6.75
C TYR A 195 10.03 -13.67 -6.50
N ILE A 196 9.44 -14.59 -7.27
CA ILE A 196 9.69 -16.04 -7.16
C ILE A 196 11.17 -16.32 -7.39
N ASN A 197 11.77 -15.78 -8.43
CA ASN A 197 13.18 -16.01 -8.73
C ASN A 197 14.10 -15.42 -7.63
N MET A 198 13.77 -14.25 -7.06
CA MET A 198 14.52 -13.69 -5.96
C MET A 198 14.44 -14.57 -4.72
N THR A 199 13.25 -15.13 -4.42
CA THR A 199 13.06 -16.08 -3.33
C THR A 199 13.96 -17.29 -3.49
N PHE A 200 14.02 -17.89 -4.67
CA PHE A 200 14.92 -19.03 -4.93
C PHE A 200 16.40 -18.66 -4.82
N ASN A 201 16.79 -17.46 -5.27
CA ASN A 201 18.17 -17.02 -5.13
C ASN A 201 18.58 -16.82 -3.66
N VAL A 202 17.68 -16.38 -2.79
CA VAL A 202 17.93 -16.22 -1.34
C VAL A 202 17.99 -17.58 -0.64
N TYR A 203 17.06 -18.50 -0.94
CA TYR A 203 17.06 -19.86 -0.37
C TYR A 203 18.21 -20.73 -0.88
N GLY A 204 18.63 -20.57 -2.12
CA GLY A 204 19.74 -21.31 -2.74
C GLY A 204 21.12 -20.72 -2.44
N ASP A 205 21.22 -19.69 -1.58
CA ASP A 205 22.51 -19.11 -1.23
C ASP A 205 23.31 -20.05 -0.33
N PRO A 206 24.53 -20.49 -0.72
CA PRO A 206 25.38 -21.35 0.09
C PRO A 206 25.79 -20.72 1.45
N ASP A 207 25.79 -19.38 1.55
CA ASP A 207 26.05 -18.66 2.79
C ASP A 207 24.85 -18.74 3.77
N ASN A 208 23.70 -19.24 3.32
CA ASN A 208 22.49 -19.45 4.10
C ASN A 208 22.22 -20.93 4.32
N PRO A 209 22.84 -21.59 5.33
CA PRO A 209 22.78 -23.05 5.50
C PRO A 209 21.38 -23.59 5.82
N ALA A 210 20.38 -22.74 5.86
CA ALA A 210 19.12 -23.12 6.47
C ALA A 210 18.24 -24.03 5.60
N ILE A 211 18.29 -24.07 4.24
CA ILE A 211 17.11 -24.68 3.62
C ILE A 211 17.25 -25.41 2.28
N TYR A 212 18.02 -25.05 1.27
CA TYR A 212 17.85 -25.77 0.00
C TYR A 212 19.04 -25.66 -0.95
N ASN A 213 19.69 -26.79 -1.16
CA ASN A 213 20.80 -26.90 -2.11
C ASN A 213 20.37 -27.51 -3.45
N ASP A 214 19.14 -27.22 -3.91
CA ASP A 214 18.61 -27.76 -5.15
C ASP A 214 18.46 -26.66 -6.21
N SER A 215 19.39 -26.63 -7.15
CA SER A 215 19.41 -25.67 -8.26
C SER A 215 18.35 -25.96 -9.36
N ILE A 216 17.70 -27.12 -9.30
CA ILE A 216 16.76 -27.57 -10.34
C ILE A 216 15.35 -27.03 -10.08
N THR A 217 14.92 -26.92 -8.83
CA THR A 217 13.56 -26.45 -8.46
C THR A 217 13.24 -25.04 -8.97
N PRO A 218 14.14 -24.05 -8.87
CA PRO A 218 13.89 -22.71 -9.44
C PRO A 218 13.66 -22.75 -10.94
N LEU A 219 14.47 -23.54 -11.64
CA LEU A 219 14.39 -23.68 -13.10
C LEU A 219 13.07 -24.32 -13.54
N LEU A 220 12.63 -25.37 -12.84
CA LEU A 220 11.36 -26.04 -13.10
C LEU A 220 10.17 -25.10 -12.87
N PHE A 221 10.22 -24.29 -11.82
CA PHE A 221 9.18 -23.29 -11.52
C PHE A 221 9.13 -22.20 -12.60
N LEU A 222 10.27 -21.73 -13.05
CA LEU A 222 10.43 -20.79 -14.15
C LEU A 222 9.84 -21.33 -15.46
N ILE A 223 10.23 -22.57 -15.83
CA ILE A 223 9.71 -23.22 -17.02
C ILE A 223 8.19 -23.42 -16.91
N GLY A 224 7.69 -23.89 -15.76
CA GLY A 224 6.26 -24.03 -15.50
C GLY A 224 5.50 -22.70 -15.65
N TRP A 225 6.04 -21.59 -15.10
CA TRP A 225 5.47 -20.27 -15.24
C TRP A 225 5.45 -19.78 -16.68
N LEU A 226 6.54 -19.98 -17.42
CA LEU A 226 6.60 -19.63 -18.84
C LEU A 226 5.61 -20.46 -19.68
N ILE A 227 5.45 -21.76 -19.36
CA ILE A 227 4.46 -22.63 -20.00
C ILE A 227 3.04 -22.15 -19.71
N ILE A 228 2.71 -21.80 -18.46
CA ILE A 228 1.39 -21.26 -18.09
C ILE A 228 1.13 -19.97 -18.86
N ASN A 229 2.08 -19.04 -18.89
CA ASN A 229 1.97 -17.83 -19.69
C ASN A 229 1.76 -18.16 -21.17
N PHE A 230 2.51 -19.08 -21.74
CA PHE A 230 2.40 -19.48 -23.15
C PHE A 230 1.02 -20.08 -23.48
N ILE A 231 0.53 -21.04 -22.64
CA ILE A 231 -0.80 -21.64 -22.82
C ILE A 231 -1.91 -20.57 -22.77
N PHE A 232 -1.80 -19.67 -21.79
CA PHE A 232 -2.76 -18.61 -21.60
C PHE A 232 -2.79 -17.64 -22.80
N LEU A 233 -1.65 -17.40 -23.40
CA LEU A 233 -1.43 -16.57 -24.56
C LEU A 233 -1.94 -17.22 -25.84
N PHE A 234 -1.64 -18.49 -26.04
CA PHE A 234 -2.07 -19.24 -27.21
C PHE A 234 -3.59 -19.35 -27.29
N LYS A 235 -4.25 -19.53 -26.15
CA LYS A 235 -5.72 -19.55 -26.05
C LYS A 235 -6.36 -18.20 -26.43
N ASN A 236 -5.67 -17.09 -26.13
CA ASN A 236 -6.16 -15.73 -26.41
C ASN A 236 -5.68 -15.11 -27.72
N SER A 237 -4.55 -15.57 -28.28
CA SER A 237 -3.90 -14.96 -29.47
C SER A 237 -4.68 -15.20 -30.77
N ARG A 238 -5.53 -16.22 -30.83
CA ARG A 238 -6.33 -16.55 -32.03
C ARG A 238 -7.31 -15.46 -32.47
N LYS A 239 -7.45 -14.35 -31.73
CA LYS A 239 -8.47 -13.31 -32.01
C LYS A 239 -7.94 -11.93 -32.44
N SER A 240 -6.65 -11.62 -32.34
CA SER A 240 -6.12 -10.30 -32.76
C SER A 240 -4.58 -10.27 -32.79
N SER A 241 -3.99 -9.63 -33.79
CA SER A 241 -2.53 -9.41 -33.90
C SER A 241 -1.91 -8.65 -32.73
N ASN A 242 -2.67 -7.73 -32.12
CA ASN A 242 -2.24 -6.96 -30.95
C ASN A 242 -2.00 -7.84 -29.71
N VAL A 243 -2.74 -8.94 -29.57
CA VAL A 243 -2.56 -9.92 -28.49
C VAL A 243 -1.25 -10.66 -28.63
N PHE A 244 -0.86 -11.00 -29.86
CA PHE A 244 0.38 -11.71 -30.14
C PHE A 244 1.60 -10.85 -29.76
N ILE A 245 1.59 -9.56 -30.15
CA ILE A 245 2.67 -8.62 -29.82
C ILE A 245 2.78 -8.43 -28.30
N LEU A 246 1.67 -8.21 -27.61
CA LEU A 246 1.64 -8.08 -26.14
C LEU A 246 2.23 -9.32 -25.48
N THR A 247 1.89 -10.49 -26.00
CA THR A 247 2.39 -11.79 -25.55
C THR A 247 3.90 -11.90 -25.58
N ILE A 248 4.46 -11.66 -26.76
CA ILE A 248 5.91 -11.73 -26.97
C ILE A 248 6.60 -10.71 -26.08
N SER A 249 6.04 -9.50 -25.99
CA SER A 249 6.58 -8.45 -25.13
C SER A 249 6.63 -8.88 -23.65
N VAL A 250 5.55 -9.48 -23.14
CA VAL A 250 5.49 -9.95 -21.76
C VAL A 250 6.44 -11.12 -21.50
N LEU A 251 6.53 -12.08 -22.42
CA LEU A 251 7.50 -13.17 -22.32
C LEU A 251 8.94 -12.64 -22.27
N PHE A 252 9.25 -11.69 -23.14
CA PHE A 252 10.57 -11.04 -23.14
C PHE A 252 10.84 -10.31 -21.83
N ILE A 253 9.85 -9.57 -21.30
CA ILE A 253 9.94 -8.86 -20.04
C ILE A 253 10.10 -9.86 -18.88
N ASN A 254 9.39 -10.98 -18.88
CA ASN A 254 9.54 -12.03 -17.87
C ASN A 254 10.95 -12.63 -17.85
N ILE A 255 11.50 -12.94 -19.02
CA ILE A 255 12.89 -13.43 -19.15
C ILE A 255 13.87 -12.36 -18.66
N PHE A 256 13.67 -11.11 -19.04
CA PHE A 256 14.50 -9.99 -18.59
C PHE A 256 14.47 -9.87 -17.05
N PHE A 257 13.28 -9.88 -16.42
CA PHE A 257 13.15 -9.79 -14.96
C PHE A 257 13.78 -10.97 -14.23
N THR A 258 13.74 -12.17 -14.81
CA THR A 258 14.42 -13.35 -14.27
C THR A 258 15.93 -13.17 -14.26
N ILE A 259 16.50 -12.81 -15.41
CA ILE A 259 17.95 -12.58 -15.55
C ILE A 259 18.37 -11.40 -14.65
N PHE A 260 17.60 -10.32 -14.66
CA PHE A 260 17.87 -9.14 -13.84
C PHE A 260 17.85 -9.43 -12.34
N SER A 261 16.88 -10.20 -11.84
CA SER A 261 16.81 -10.55 -10.42
C SER A 261 17.98 -11.43 -9.99
N SER A 262 18.37 -12.42 -10.80
CA SER A 262 19.53 -13.27 -10.52
C SER A 262 20.84 -12.48 -10.56
N TYR A 263 21.02 -11.65 -11.59
CA TYR A 263 22.20 -10.79 -11.70
C TYR A 263 22.30 -9.77 -10.54
N SER A 264 21.16 -9.19 -10.17
CA SER A 264 21.09 -8.25 -9.05
C SER A 264 21.47 -8.90 -7.74
N TRP A 265 21.03 -10.16 -7.51
CA TRP A 265 21.40 -10.92 -6.32
C TRP A 265 22.89 -11.19 -6.25
N GLU A 266 23.47 -11.73 -7.33
CA GLU A 266 24.92 -11.97 -7.45
C GLU A 266 25.75 -10.69 -7.27
N TYR A 267 25.28 -9.58 -7.85
CA TYR A 267 25.92 -8.28 -7.68
C TYR A 267 25.91 -7.81 -6.22
N MET A 268 24.78 -7.98 -5.51
CA MET A 268 24.65 -7.62 -4.10
C MET A 268 25.54 -8.47 -3.19
N LYS A 269 25.79 -9.74 -3.56
CA LYS A 269 26.75 -10.60 -2.86
C LYS A 269 28.19 -10.14 -3.09
N LYS A 270 28.55 -9.90 -4.34
CA LYS A 270 29.93 -9.57 -4.73
C LYS A 270 30.40 -8.21 -4.19
N TYR A 271 29.48 -7.26 -4.03
CA TYR A 271 29.80 -5.88 -3.64
C TYR A 271 28.97 -5.41 -2.43
N PRO A 272 29.16 -5.98 -1.24
CA PRO A 272 28.38 -5.65 -0.05
C PRO A 272 28.85 -4.33 0.57
N LYS A 273 28.56 -3.18 -0.05
CA LYS A 273 28.92 -1.85 0.46
C LYS A 273 27.74 -0.91 0.59
N GLY A 274 27.68 -0.18 1.69
CA GLY A 274 26.75 0.92 1.91
C GLY A 274 25.27 0.58 1.65
N LYS A 275 24.66 1.22 0.65
CA LYS A 275 23.23 1.04 0.30
C LYS A 275 22.87 -0.38 -0.12
N ILE A 276 23.82 -1.12 -0.71
CA ILE A 276 23.60 -2.47 -1.22
C ILE A 276 23.37 -3.45 -0.07
N VAL A 277 24.14 -3.33 1.01
CA VAL A 277 23.96 -4.15 2.23
C VAL A 277 22.56 -3.96 2.81
N TYR A 278 22.09 -2.72 2.86
CA TYR A 278 20.74 -2.40 3.36
C TYR A 278 19.63 -3.03 2.51
N ILE A 279 19.74 -2.96 1.18
CA ILE A 279 18.76 -3.57 0.27
C ILE A 279 18.80 -5.09 0.39
N LYS A 280 20.00 -5.68 0.38
CA LYS A 280 20.20 -7.13 0.53
C LYS A 280 19.56 -7.62 1.83
N SER A 281 19.87 -6.99 2.96
CA SER A 281 19.32 -7.39 4.27
C SER A 281 17.80 -7.27 4.34
N ARG A 282 17.20 -6.27 3.68
CA ARG A 282 15.74 -6.14 3.60
C ARG A 282 15.10 -7.27 2.80
N ILE A 283 15.71 -7.67 1.70
CA ILE A 283 15.24 -8.80 0.88
C ILE A 283 15.38 -10.10 1.65
N GLU A 284 16.54 -10.35 2.28
CA GLU A 284 16.77 -11.53 3.12
C GLU A 284 15.79 -11.63 4.27
N ASN A 285 15.62 -10.55 5.03
CA ASN A 285 14.69 -10.48 6.16
C ASN A 285 13.22 -10.65 5.74
N PHE A 286 12.90 -10.28 4.50
CA PHE A 286 11.57 -10.49 3.95
C PHE A 286 11.35 -11.96 3.59
N ILE A 287 12.31 -12.58 2.90
CA ILE A 287 12.18 -13.96 2.42
C ILE A 287 12.38 -14.94 3.57
N ILE A 288 13.41 -14.72 4.39
CA ILE A 288 13.76 -15.55 5.54
C ILE A 288 13.96 -14.67 6.80
N PRO A 289 12.88 -14.33 7.53
CA PRO A 289 12.97 -13.47 8.71
C PRO A 289 13.90 -14.00 9.81
N THR A 290 14.15 -15.30 9.83
CA THR A 290 15.01 -15.98 10.83
C THR A 290 16.51 -15.81 10.60
N LEU A 291 16.95 -15.37 9.41
CA LEU A 291 18.38 -15.21 9.10
C LEU A 291 19.07 -14.11 9.92
N ASN A 292 18.37 -13.03 10.22
CA ASN A 292 18.91 -11.89 10.94
C ASN A 292 18.07 -11.59 12.20
N PRO A 293 18.17 -12.43 13.25
CA PRO A 293 17.33 -12.32 14.44
C PRO A 293 17.58 -11.05 15.27
N TYR A 294 18.65 -10.31 15.01
CA TYR A 294 19.01 -9.07 15.73
C TYR A 294 18.76 -7.79 14.93
N SER A 295 18.15 -7.88 13.72
CA SER A 295 17.87 -6.73 12.86
C SER A 295 16.40 -6.70 12.40
N GLY A 296 16.15 -6.63 11.10
CA GLY A 296 14.77 -6.63 10.55
C GLY A 296 13.96 -7.89 10.84
N GLY A 297 14.60 -9.04 11.03
CA GLY A 297 13.95 -10.30 11.44
C GLY A 297 13.47 -10.27 12.89
N TYR A 298 14.14 -9.52 13.77
CA TYR A 298 13.74 -9.35 15.16
C TYR A 298 12.32 -8.80 15.31
N GLN A 299 12.01 -7.74 14.56
CA GLN A 299 10.69 -7.11 14.61
C GLN A 299 9.56 -8.10 14.25
N VAL A 300 9.77 -8.89 13.20
CA VAL A 300 8.79 -9.90 12.78
C VAL A 300 8.69 -11.03 13.80
N ALA A 301 9.80 -11.47 14.38
CA ALA A 301 9.80 -12.50 15.41
C ALA A 301 9.04 -12.05 16.65
N GLN A 302 9.31 -10.86 17.17
CA GLN A 302 8.61 -10.30 18.32
C GLN A 302 7.12 -10.02 18.03
N SER A 303 6.81 -9.60 16.80
CA SER A 303 5.44 -9.45 16.34
C SER A 303 4.67 -10.78 16.39
N LYS A 304 5.26 -11.88 15.92
CA LYS A 304 4.66 -13.23 16.01
C LYS A 304 4.46 -13.67 17.46
N VAL A 305 5.41 -13.38 18.35
CA VAL A 305 5.29 -13.66 19.78
C VAL A 305 4.10 -12.89 20.37
N ALA A 306 3.98 -11.58 20.06
CA ALA A 306 2.86 -10.75 20.51
C ALA A 306 1.51 -11.29 20.04
N VAL A 307 1.38 -11.61 18.74
CA VAL A 307 0.15 -12.19 18.18
C VAL A 307 -0.19 -13.54 18.83
N GLY A 308 0.83 -14.39 19.03
CA GLY A 308 0.64 -15.71 19.65
C GLY A 308 0.29 -15.67 21.13
N SER A 309 0.89 -14.74 21.88
CA SER A 309 0.63 -14.58 23.33
C SER A 309 -0.75 -14.01 23.65
N GLY A 310 -1.31 -13.19 22.74
CA GLY A 310 -2.62 -12.57 22.93
C GLY A 310 -3.80 -13.57 22.98
N GLY A 311 -3.67 -14.76 22.36
CA GLY A 311 -4.74 -15.76 22.34
C GLY A 311 -6.05 -15.22 21.77
N PHE A 312 -7.19 -15.72 22.26
CA PHE A 312 -8.50 -15.33 21.75
C PHE A 312 -8.99 -13.98 22.30
N PHE A 313 -8.79 -13.71 23.58
CA PHE A 313 -9.31 -12.52 24.28
C PHE A 313 -8.27 -11.46 24.59
N GLY A 314 -7.01 -11.69 24.33
CA GLY A 314 -5.90 -10.81 24.68
C GLY A 314 -5.41 -10.98 26.12
N LEU A 315 -4.25 -10.39 26.40
CA LEU A 315 -3.66 -10.35 27.76
C LEU A 315 -4.25 -9.22 28.61
N GLY A 316 -4.93 -8.26 27.99
CA GLY A 316 -5.40 -7.02 28.61
C GLY A 316 -4.58 -5.80 28.19
N LEU A 317 -5.23 -4.63 28.28
CA LEU A 317 -4.59 -3.36 27.93
C LEU A 317 -3.47 -3.03 28.92
N GLY A 318 -2.23 -2.87 28.41
CA GLY A 318 -1.05 -2.58 29.22
C GLY A 318 -0.39 -3.79 29.91
N GLU A 319 -0.94 -5.00 29.75
CA GLU A 319 -0.38 -6.22 30.34
C GLU A 319 0.48 -7.02 29.38
N GLY A 320 0.41 -6.72 28.07
CA GLY A 320 1.22 -7.36 27.03
C GLY A 320 2.72 -7.09 27.21
N THR A 321 3.53 -8.14 27.28
CA THR A 321 4.97 -8.03 27.54
C THR A 321 5.73 -7.40 26.38
N GLN A 322 5.35 -7.71 25.15
CA GLN A 322 6.04 -7.24 23.94
C GLN A 322 5.87 -5.73 23.74
N VAL A 323 4.68 -5.22 24.03
CA VAL A 323 4.37 -3.79 23.95
C VAL A 323 4.90 -3.05 25.18
N LYS A 324 4.65 -3.57 26.38
CA LYS A 324 5.03 -2.96 27.67
C LYS A 324 6.55 -2.73 27.81
N PHE A 325 7.35 -3.71 27.39
CA PHE A 325 8.81 -3.63 27.44
C PHE A 325 9.45 -3.12 26.13
N GLN A 326 8.62 -2.65 25.19
CA GLN A 326 9.07 -2.09 23.90
C GLN A 326 9.97 -3.06 23.08
N PHE A 327 9.69 -4.37 23.17
CA PHE A 327 10.40 -5.35 22.35
C PHE A 327 10.05 -5.23 20.85
N ILE A 328 8.89 -4.63 20.53
CA ILE A 328 8.50 -4.33 19.16
C ILE A 328 8.78 -2.84 18.88
N PRO A 329 9.85 -2.50 18.16
CA PRO A 329 10.01 -1.16 17.63
C PRO A 329 8.82 -0.81 16.74
N GLU A 330 8.36 0.46 16.76
CA GLU A 330 7.24 0.93 15.93
C GLU A 330 5.90 0.18 16.21
N SER A 331 5.66 -0.23 17.46
CA SER A 331 4.44 -0.92 17.90
C SER A 331 3.17 -0.09 17.75
N ASP A 332 3.30 1.23 17.61
CA ASP A 332 2.21 2.20 17.44
C ASP A 332 1.99 2.64 15.97
N THR A 333 2.89 2.29 15.08
CA THR A 333 2.84 2.63 13.66
C THR A 333 2.69 1.38 12.81
N ASP A 334 3.80 0.76 12.43
CA ASP A 334 3.86 -0.34 11.47
C ASP A 334 3.30 -1.66 12.03
N PHE A 335 3.54 -1.92 13.33
CA PHE A 335 3.15 -3.14 14.02
C PHE A 335 1.96 -2.95 14.98
N ILE A 336 1.12 -1.95 14.76
CA ILE A 336 -0.07 -1.69 15.58
C ILE A 336 -1.00 -2.92 15.68
N ILE A 337 -1.11 -3.70 14.60
CA ILE A 337 -1.89 -4.94 14.55
C ILE A 337 -1.39 -5.96 15.58
N SER A 338 -0.08 -6.09 15.74
CA SER A 338 0.53 -6.99 16.73
C SER A 338 0.25 -6.53 18.16
N SER A 339 0.30 -5.20 18.39
CA SER A 339 -0.05 -4.60 19.67
C SER A 339 -1.53 -4.81 20.04
N ILE A 340 -2.42 -4.68 19.05
CA ILE A 340 -3.86 -4.97 19.22
C ILE A 340 -4.07 -6.46 19.51
N ALA A 341 -3.39 -7.35 18.76
CA ALA A 341 -3.51 -8.78 18.95
C ALA A 341 -3.03 -9.24 20.34
N GLU A 342 -1.91 -8.68 20.83
CA GLU A 342 -1.42 -8.98 22.17
C GLU A 342 -2.38 -8.50 23.26
N ALA A 343 -2.85 -7.24 23.17
CA ALA A 343 -3.66 -6.62 24.21
C ALA A 343 -5.12 -7.08 24.20
N LEU A 344 -5.75 -7.19 23.03
CA LEU A 344 -7.18 -7.41 22.86
C LEU A 344 -7.52 -8.78 22.23
N GLY A 345 -6.52 -9.53 21.75
CA GLY A 345 -6.68 -10.89 21.24
C GLY A 345 -7.22 -10.97 19.81
N PHE A 346 -7.41 -12.22 19.38
CA PHE A 346 -7.92 -12.55 18.04
C PHE A 346 -9.32 -11.98 17.79
N LEU A 347 -10.18 -11.90 18.82
CA LEU A 347 -11.54 -11.37 18.69
C LEU A 347 -11.56 -9.95 18.10
N PHE A 348 -10.69 -9.06 18.58
CA PHE A 348 -10.63 -7.68 18.08
C PHE A 348 -9.99 -7.60 16.69
N ILE A 349 -8.99 -8.45 16.39
CA ILE A 349 -8.47 -8.56 15.02
C ILE A 349 -9.56 -8.99 14.05
N PHE A 350 -10.40 -9.95 14.43
CA PHE A 350 -11.54 -10.37 13.62
C PHE A 350 -12.56 -9.23 13.41
N ILE A 351 -12.85 -8.43 14.45
CA ILE A 351 -13.73 -7.25 14.31
C ILE A 351 -13.10 -6.23 13.33
N ILE A 352 -11.80 -5.96 13.42
CA ILE A 352 -11.10 -5.07 12.50
C ILE A 352 -11.22 -5.55 11.05
N ILE A 353 -11.01 -6.84 10.83
CA ILE A 353 -11.16 -7.46 9.49
C ILE A 353 -12.61 -7.28 9.00
N LEU A 354 -13.63 -7.51 9.84
CA LEU A 354 -15.02 -7.32 9.45
C LEU A 354 -15.34 -5.86 9.12
N VAL A 355 -14.78 -4.89 9.84
CA VAL A 355 -14.97 -3.46 9.56
C VAL A 355 -14.34 -3.11 8.20
N TYR A 356 -13.14 -3.60 7.90
CA TYR A 356 -12.51 -3.37 6.61
C TYR A 356 -13.27 -4.07 5.47
N LEU A 357 -13.71 -5.31 5.65
CA LEU A 357 -14.51 -6.02 4.64
C LEU A 357 -15.83 -5.31 4.36
N ASN A 358 -16.51 -4.81 5.41
CA ASN A 358 -17.71 -4.00 5.26
C ASN A 358 -17.43 -2.72 4.47
N LEU A 359 -16.33 -2.01 4.77
CA LEU A 359 -15.92 -0.82 4.03
C LEU A 359 -15.69 -1.14 2.55
N PHE A 360 -14.93 -2.20 2.23
CA PHE A 360 -14.63 -2.58 0.84
C PHE A 360 -15.87 -3.02 0.08
N TYR A 361 -16.75 -3.78 0.71
CA TYR A 361 -18.02 -4.19 0.09
C TYR A 361 -18.84 -2.97 -0.38
N TRP A 362 -19.00 -1.97 0.48
CA TRP A 362 -19.74 -0.77 0.14
C TRP A 362 -19.02 0.14 -0.86
N LEU A 363 -17.68 0.25 -0.79
CA LEU A 363 -16.93 0.97 -1.80
C LEU A 363 -17.08 0.35 -3.18
N LEU A 364 -17.05 -0.97 -3.30
CA LEU A 364 -17.31 -1.67 -4.56
C LEU A 364 -18.74 -1.44 -5.05
N ASP A 365 -19.74 -1.51 -4.16
CA ASP A 365 -21.14 -1.24 -4.52
C ASP A 365 -21.33 0.20 -5.03
N TYR A 366 -20.71 1.18 -4.36
CA TYR A 366 -20.75 2.58 -4.82
C TYR A 366 -20.01 2.79 -6.15
N ALA A 367 -18.91 2.08 -6.38
CA ALA A 367 -18.21 2.13 -7.65
C ALA A 367 -19.07 1.59 -8.81
N HIS A 368 -19.81 0.50 -8.58
CA HIS A 368 -20.73 -0.04 -9.58
C HIS A 368 -21.91 0.91 -9.89
N LYS A 369 -22.40 1.63 -8.88
CA LYS A 369 -23.55 2.54 -9.01
C LYS A 369 -23.18 3.95 -9.49
N ALA A 370 -21.89 4.27 -9.57
CA ALA A 370 -21.42 5.60 -9.95
C ALA A 370 -21.83 5.98 -11.37
N ARG A 371 -22.28 7.24 -11.55
CA ARG A 371 -22.85 7.76 -12.81
C ARG A 371 -21.92 7.70 -14.02
N ASN A 372 -20.64 7.84 -13.80
CA ASN A 372 -19.63 7.84 -14.87
C ASN A 372 -18.38 7.07 -14.49
N ASP A 373 -17.63 6.66 -15.52
CA ASP A 373 -16.41 5.86 -15.34
C ASP A 373 -15.34 6.54 -14.52
N PHE A 374 -15.20 7.87 -14.63
CA PHE A 374 -14.22 8.64 -13.84
C PHE A 374 -14.47 8.50 -12.34
N LEU A 375 -15.73 8.71 -11.90
CA LEU A 375 -16.10 8.61 -10.49
C LEU A 375 -16.00 7.18 -9.96
N SER A 376 -16.39 6.21 -10.78
CA SER A 376 -16.25 4.78 -10.49
C SER A 376 -14.76 4.41 -10.26
N LEU A 377 -13.90 4.83 -11.17
CA LEU A 377 -12.45 4.58 -11.09
C LEU A 377 -11.79 5.26 -9.88
N LEU A 378 -12.28 6.44 -9.46
CA LEU A 378 -11.80 7.08 -8.23
C LEU A 378 -12.04 6.20 -7.00
N ILE A 379 -13.26 5.67 -6.86
CA ILE A 379 -13.60 4.80 -5.73
C ILE A 379 -12.74 3.53 -5.77
N ILE A 380 -12.56 2.91 -6.94
CA ILE A 380 -11.73 1.71 -7.09
C ILE A 380 -10.27 1.98 -6.76
N GLY A 381 -9.71 3.11 -7.21
CA GLY A 381 -8.33 3.48 -6.91
C GLY A 381 -8.08 3.63 -5.40
N TYR A 382 -8.96 4.35 -4.70
CA TYR A 382 -8.85 4.51 -3.25
C TYR A 382 -9.13 3.21 -2.50
N SER A 383 -10.12 2.43 -2.93
CA SER A 383 -10.41 1.11 -2.34
C SER A 383 -9.22 0.16 -2.47
N SER A 384 -8.59 0.11 -3.65
CA SER A 384 -7.41 -0.73 -3.89
C SER A 384 -6.24 -0.36 -2.99
N MET A 385 -6.03 0.95 -2.78
CA MET A 385 -4.99 1.46 -1.90
C MET A 385 -5.24 1.07 -0.45
N PHE A 386 -6.46 1.27 0.08
CA PHE A 386 -6.82 0.83 1.42
C PHE A 386 -6.68 -0.68 1.59
N PHE A 387 -7.14 -1.45 0.61
CA PHE A 387 -7.04 -2.90 0.61
C PHE A 387 -5.58 -3.38 0.68
N PHE A 388 -4.71 -2.76 -0.10
CA PHE A 388 -3.29 -3.09 -0.10
C PHE A 388 -2.65 -2.76 1.26
N HIS A 389 -2.92 -1.58 1.84
CA HIS A 389 -2.46 -1.23 3.17
C HIS A 389 -2.91 -2.27 4.21
N CYS A 390 -4.18 -2.66 4.21
CA CYS A 390 -4.73 -3.65 5.15
C CYS A 390 -4.06 -5.02 5.01
N ILE A 391 -3.92 -5.53 3.78
CA ILE A 391 -3.28 -6.85 3.55
C ILE A 391 -1.82 -6.85 3.99
N ILE A 392 -1.07 -5.79 3.65
CA ILE A 392 0.34 -5.72 4.02
C ILE A 392 0.49 -5.61 5.54
N THR A 393 -0.26 -4.75 6.21
CA THR A 393 -0.13 -4.57 7.68
C THR A 393 -0.55 -5.81 8.47
N LEU A 394 -1.64 -6.47 8.07
CA LEU A 394 -2.05 -7.75 8.65
C LEU A 394 -1.00 -8.85 8.35
N GLY A 395 -0.52 -8.90 7.12
CA GLY A 395 0.50 -9.87 6.70
C GLY A 395 1.84 -9.67 7.40
N MET A 396 2.26 -8.41 7.64
CA MET A 396 3.47 -8.10 8.41
C MET A 396 3.38 -8.59 9.84
N ALA A 397 2.22 -8.42 10.50
CA ALA A 397 2.01 -8.84 11.87
C ALA A 397 2.22 -10.35 12.08
N VAL A 398 1.83 -11.16 11.10
CA VAL A 398 2.01 -12.63 11.13
C VAL A 398 3.25 -13.11 10.37
N GLY A 399 4.01 -12.19 9.76
CA GLY A 399 5.25 -12.48 9.04
C GLY A 399 5.05 -13.17 7.68
N ILE A 400 3.91 -12.94 7.02
CA ILE A 400 3.63 -13.39 5.64
C ILE A 400 4.00 -12.29 4.63
N ALA A 401 3.95 -11.02 5.04
CA ALA A 401 4.32 -9.88 4.20
C ALA A 401 5.63 -9.22 4.67
N PRO A 402 6.35 -8.52 3.76
CA PRO A 402 7.59 -7.81 4.11
C PRO A 402 7.34 -6.65 5.08
N VAL A 403 8.35 -6.32 5.88
CA VAL A 403 8.35 -5.10 6.70
C VAL A 403 8.54 -3.90 5.78
N THR A 404 7.46 -3.25 5.42
CA THR A 404 7.45 -2.14 4.45
C THR A 404 7.31 -0.77 5.09
N GLY A 405 6.98 -0.68 6.37
CA GLY A 405 6.71 0.60 7.03
C GLY A 405 5.38 1.23 6.60
N LEU A 406 4.41 0.41 6.17
CA LEU A 406 3.09 0.90 5.78
C LEU A 406 2.15 0.93 6.98
N PRO A 407 1.48 2.06 7.24
CA PRO A 407 0.52 2.15 8.33
C PRO A 407 -0.82 1.52 7.98
N ALA A 408 -1.53 0.97 9.00
CA ALA A 408 -2.89 0.48 8.88
C ALA A 408 -3.90 1.65 8.87
N PRO A 409 -4.83 1.72 7.90
CA PRO A 409 -5.78 2.83 7.79
C PRO A 409 -6.62 3.01 9.05
N PHE A 410 -6.65 4.23 9.61
CA PHE A 410 -7.36 4.62 10.83
C PHE A 410 -6.93 3.92 12.13
N LEU A 411 -5.96 3.01 12.08
CA LEU A 411 -5.43 2.31 13.26
C LEU A 411 -4.06 2.84 13.66
N SER A 412 -3.12 2.92 12.71
CA SER A 412 -1.75 3.37 12.98
C SER A 412 -1.68 4.84 13.37
N TYR A 413 -0.74 5.14 14.26
CA TYR A 413 -0.37 6.52 14.54
C TYR A 413 0.28 7.16 13.32
N GLY A 414 -0.24 8.34 12.89
CA GLY A 414 0.34 9.07 11.77
C GLY A 414 -0.59 10.18 11.25
N GLY A 415 -0.23 11.45 11.51
CA GLY A 415 -1.11 12.58 11.21
C GLY A 415 -1.41 12.76 9.73
N THR A 416 -0.37 12.82 8.88
CA THR A 416 -0.52 13.02 7.42
C THR A 416 -1.26 11.86 6.77
N PHE A 417 -0.98 10.64 7.21
CA PHE A 417 -1.65 9.44 6.72
C PHE A 417 -3.13 9.41 7.11
N THR A 418 -3.44 9.68 8.39
CA THR A 418 -4.83 9.76 8.87
C THR A 418 -5.62 10.81 8.07
N LEU A 419 -5.03 12.00 7.85
CA LEU A 419 -5.66 13.06 7.07
C LEU A 419 -5.92 12.62 5.62
N SER A 420 -4.96 11.96 4.97
CA SER A 420 -5.12 11.46 3.60
C SER A 420 -6.23 10.42 3.51
N CYS A 421 -6.37 9.53 4.52
CA CYS A 421 -7.45 8.57 4.60
C CYS A 421 -8.83 9.24 4.67
N PHE A 422 -8.97 10.28 5.50
CA PHE A 422 -10.22 11.05 5.58
C PHE A 422 -10.55 11.74 4.24
N VAL A 423 -9.57 12.33 3.56
CA VAL A 423 -9.77 12.97 2.25
C VAL A 423 -10.27 11.96 1.21
N MET A 424 -9.66 10.78 1.13
CA MET A 424 -10.06 9.74 0.19
C MET A 424 -11.49 9.24 0.45
N LEU A 425 -11.82 8.94 1.72
CA LEU A 425 -13.18 8.54 2.07
C LEU A 425 -14.20 9.67 1.91
N ALA A 426 -13.79 10.94 2.09
CA ALA A 426 -14.64 12.09 1.83
C ALA A 426 -15.05 12.16 0.35
N ILE A 427 -14.10 11.97 -0.55
CA ILE A 427 -14.38 11.92 -1.99
C ILE A 427 -15.33 10.75 -2.31
N CYS A 428 -15.09 9.57 -1.75
CA CYS A 428 -15.97 8.40 -1.94
C CYS A 428 -17.39 8.65 -1.42
N ASN A 429 -17.54 9.25 -0.22
CA ASN A 429 -18.85 9.59 0.33
C ASN A 429 -19.55 10.67 -0.46
N ASN A 430 -18.83 11.69 -0.95
CA ASN A 430 -19.39 12.72 -1.84
C ASN A 430 -19.94 12.09 -3.13
N ILE A 431 -19.18 11.16 -3.75
CA ILE A 431 -19.67 10.42 -4.93
C ILE A 431 -20.93 9.65 -4.59
N SER A 432 -20.96 8.92 -3.47
CA SER A 432 -22.10 8.08 -3.07
C SER A 432 -23.37 8.89 -2.80
N ASN A 433 -23.24 10.14 -2.37
CA ASN A 433 -24.41 10.99 -2.06
C ASN A 433 -24.97 11.74 -3.27
N ASN A 434 -24.09 12.14 -4.19
CA ASN A 434 -24.43 13.12 -5.22
C ASN A 434 -24.39 12.59 -6.65
N ASN A 435 -23.81 11.39 -6.86
CA ASN A 435 -23.51 10.88 -8.19
C ASN A 435 -23.84 9.38 -8.38
N ILE A 436 -24.68 8.84 -7.52
CA ILE A 436 -25.27 7.51 -7.63
C ILE A 436 -26.74 7.60 -8.05
#